data_9e006c131a92eb5fdfb31f244c4bcc43
#
_entry.id   9e006c131a92eb5fdfb31f244c4bcc43
#
_cell.length_a   1.000
_cell.length_b   1.000
_cell.length_c   1.000
_cell.angle_alpha   90.00
_cell.angle_beta   90.00
_cell.angle_gamma   90.00
#
_symmetry.space_group_name_H-M   'P 1'
#
loop_
_entity.id
_entity.type
_entity.pdbx_description
1 polymer ?
#
loop_
_entity_poly.entity_id
_entity_poly.type
_entity_poly.pdbx_seq_one_letter_code
_entity_poly.pdbx_strand_id
1 'polypeptide(L)'
;MLFRRTVLAGFAALALAPLTVSAAELPDLGGKSVVVVTENAYPPLQFVDPKSGKAIGWEYDAMNEIAKRLNFKVEYQNTSWDAMIQAVSDGQYNIGMTGITIKDDRKQKVDFSDPYMRSQQFMLVRGDEKRFTDAKSFAAFNDGLIGAQPGTSPFYTAVYEILDGNEQNPRIKLFETFGATVQALKTGDVDLVLTDSVAAKGYVDSSNGGLKVVGEALGTEDFGFIFPKGSDLVAPVNAAIAALKADGTFDALNKKWFLDYKMGE
;
A
#
# COMPACT_ATOMS: atom_id res chain seq x y z
N MET A 1 53.34 49.66 47.21
CA MET A 1 53.68 48.90 46.02
C MET A 1 52.66 47.75 45.90
N LEU A 2 51.62 47.94 45.05
CA LEU A 2 50.58 46.93 44.79
C LEU A 2 50.87 46.24 43.46
N PHE A 3 51.15 44.96 43.48
CA PHE A 3 51.24 44.13 42.27
C PHE A 3 49.85 43.65 41.81
N ARG A 4 49.42 44.18 40.65
CA ARG A 4 48.23 43.64 39.94
C ARG A 4 48.63 42.37 39.18
N ARG A 5 48.05 41.25 39.53
CA ARG A 5 48.11 39.98 38.75
C ARG A 5 46.97 40.00 37.74
N THR A 6 47.30 40.04 36.46
CA THR A 6 46.35 39.88 35.35
C THR A 6 46.19 38.36 35.07
N VAL A 7 44.98 37.87 35.24
CA VAL A 7 44.60 36.49 34.86
C VAL A 7 44.08 36.54 33.43
N LEU A 8 44.79 35.95 32.47
CA LEU A 8 44.29 35.68 31.12
C LEU A 8 43.44 34.41 31.16
N ALA A 9 42.11 34.55 30.95
CA ALA A 9 41.22 33.43 30.70
C ALA A 9 41.25 33.08 29.20
N GLY A 10 41.85 31.95 28.87
CA GLY A 10 41.83 31.43 27.50
C GLY A 10 40.48 30.75 27.22
N PHE A 11 39.71 31.30 26.31
CA PHE A 11 38.51 30.64 25.77
C PHE A 11 38.95 29.61 24.71
N ALA A 12 38.83 28.33 25.02
CA ALA A 12 38.94 27.27 24.04
C ALA A 12 37.61 27.15 23.30
N ALA A 13 37.56 27.60 22.05
CA ALA A 13 36.42 27.37 21.16
C ALA A 13 36.44 25.92 20.69
N LEU A 14 35.54 25.10 21.22
CA LEU A 14 35.26 23.78 20.68
C LEU A 14 34.57 23.96 19.33
N ALA A 15 35.26 23.71 18.23
CA ALA A 15 34.69 23.63 16.92
C ALA A 15 33.86 22.31 16.82
N LEU A 16 32.53 22.39 16.88
CA LEU A 16 31.65 21.28 16.48
C LEU A 16 31.78 21.11 14.96
N ALA A 17 32.54 20.12 14.53
CA ALA A 17 32.52 19.65 13.16
C ALA A 17 31.13 19.04 12.88
N PRO A 18 30.44 19.41 11.79
CA PRO A 18 29.21 18.75 11.43
C PRO A 18 29.53 17.27 11.09
N LEU A 19 28.91 16.36 11.83
CA LEU A 19 28.88 14.94 11.46
C LEU A 19 28.08 14.84 10.14
N THR A 20 28.80 14.81 9.02
CA THR A 20 28.19 14.40 7.74
C THR A 20 27.86 12.91 7.87
N VAL A 21 26.59 12.60 8.11
CA VAL A 21 26.08 11.24 7.92
C VAL A 21 26.24 10.94 6.44
N SER A 22 27.28 10.18 6.09
CA SER A 22 27.42 9.63 4.74
C SER A 22 26.21 8.75 4.50
N ALA A 23 25.35 9.10 3.55
CA ALA A 23 24.33 8.18 3.07
C ALA A 23 25.05 6.91 2.61
N ALA A 24 24.69 5.77 3.21
CA ALA A 24 25.27 4.47 2.81
C ALA A 24 25.03 4.30 1.30
N GLU A 25 26.09 3.97 0.57
CA GLU A 25 25.99 3.70 -0.87
C GLU A 25 25.05 2.51 -1.08
N LEU A 26 24.04 2.69 -1.94
CA LEU A 26 23.07 1.63 -2.22
C LEU A 26 23.73 0.55 -3.10
N PRO A 27 23.34 -0.73 -2.92
CA PRO A 27 23.86 -1.82 -3.76
C PRO A 27 23.54 -1.59 -5.24
N ASP A 28 24.54 -1.81 -6.12
CA ASP A 28 24.36 -1.82 -7.57
C ASP A 28 24.05 -3.24 -8.05
N LEU A 29 22.88 -3.46 -8.66
CA LEU A 29 22.44 -4.77 -9.18
C LEU A 29 22.84 -5.00 -10.63
N GLY A 30 23.72 -4.15 -11.19
CA GLY A 30 24.40 -4.40 -12.47
C GLY A 30 23.50 -4.41 -13.71
N GLY A 31 22.35 -3.76 -13.67
CA GLY A 31 21.41 -3.71 -14.81
C GLY A 31 20.66 -5.01 -15.06
N LYS A 32 20.63 -5.95 -14.09
CA LYS A 32 19.86 -7.22 -14.22
C LYS A 32 18.37 -6.95 -14.42
N SER A 33 17.68 -7.85 -15.13
CA SER A 33 16.23 -7.80 -15.28
C SER A 33 15.55 -8.37 -14.04
N VAL A 34 14.51 -7.70 -13.56
CA VAL A 34 13.69 -8.10 -12.41
C VAL A 34 12.22 -8.09 -12.84
N VAL A 35 11.58 -9.24 -12.77
CA VAL A 35 10.17 -9.38 -13.10
C VAL A 35 9.32 -9.00 -11.88
N VAL A 36 8.49 -7.97 -12.03
CA VAL A 36 7.60 -7.46 -11.01
C VAL A 36 6.15 -7.72 -11.41
N VAL A 37 5.40 -8.43 -10.57
CA VAL A 37 4.01 -8.80 -10.84
C VAL A 37 3.03 -7.96 -10.02
N THR A 38 1.90 -7.60 -10.64
CA THR A 38 0.81 -6.83 -10.01
C THR A 38 -0.56 -7.26 -10.56
N GLU A 39 -1.66 -6.81 -9.95
CA GLU A 39 -3.02 -7.10 -10.42
C GLU A 39 -3.60 -5.98 -11.28
N ASN A 40 -3.13 -4.73 -11.13
CA ASN A 40 -3.67 -3.54 -11.81
C ASN A 40 -5.16 -3.24 -11.52
N ALA A 41 -5.62 -3.53 -10.31
CA ALA A 41 -7.02 -3.38 -9.91
C ALA A 41 -7.23 -2.49 -8.67
N TYR A 42 -6.19 -1.78 -8.22
CA TYR A 42 -6.19 -1.10 -6.92
C TYR A 42 -5.73 0.38 -7.01
N PRO A 43 -6.55 1.28 -7.63
CA PRO A 43 -6.20 2.70 -7.73
C PRO A 43 -6.20 3.39 -6.36
N PRO A 44 -5.33 4.38 -6.13
CA PRO A 44 -4.31 4.89 -7.03
C PRO A 44 -2.94 4.21 -6.87
N LEU A 45 -2.87 3.04 -6.19
CA LEU A 45 -1.61 2.31 -6.00
C LEU A 45 -1.10 1.70 -7.32
N GLN A 46 -1.95 0.94 -8.01
CA GLN A 46 -1.67 0.38 -9.33
C GLN A 46 -3.00 0.09 -10.06
N PHE A 47 -3.11 0.56 -11.27
CA PHE A 47 -4.33 0.44 -12.08
C PHE A 47 -4.05 0.76 -13.54
N VAL A 48 -4.98 0.38 -14.41
CA VAL A 48 -4.95 0.80 -15.80
C VAL A 48 -5.67 2.15 -15.90
N ASP A 49 -4.95 3.17 -16.31
CA ASP A 49 -5.53 4.50 -16.53
C ASP A 49 -6.56 4.45 -17.68
N PRO A 50 -7.82 4.80 -17.42
CA PRO A 50 -8.91 4.68 -18.40
C PRO A 50 -8.71 5.56 -19.64
N LYS A 51 -7.91 6.64 -19.56
CA LYS A 51 -7.65 7.54 -20.69
C LYS A 51 -6.56 7.04 -21.61
N SER A 52 -5.43 6.63 -21.03
CA SER A 52 -4.25 6.24 -21.80
C SER A 52 -4.16 4.73 -22.05
N GLY A 53 -4.90 3.92 -21.33
CA GLY A 53 -4.79 2.45 -21.31
C GLY A 53 -3.48 1.94 -20.71
N LYS A 54 -2.69 2.80 -20.06
CA LYS A 54 -1.41 2.43 -19.46
C LYS A 54 -1.58 2.03 -18.01
N ALA A 55 -0.80 1.05 -17.59
CA ALA A 55 -0.66 0.71 -16.18
C ALA A 55 0.17 1.79 -15.47
N ILE A 56 -0.41 2.40 -14.44
CA ILE A 56 0.18 3.51 -13.67
C ILE A 56 -0.19 3.38 -12.20
N GLY A 57 0.43 4.19 -11.35
CA GLY A 57 0.09 4.30 -9.93
C GLY A 57 1.32 4.54 -9.06
N TRP A 58 1.04 4.74 -7.77
CA TRP A 58 2.07 5.00 -6.76
C TRP A 58 3.13 3.89 -6.71
N GLU A 59 2.70 2.61 -6.74
CA GLU A 59 3.61 1.46 -6.66
C GLU A 59 4.49 1.34 -7.90
N TYR A 60 3.98 1.69 -9.09
CA TYR A 60 4.80 1.75 -10.30
C TYR A 60 5.90 2.78 -10.19
N ASP A 61 5.56 4.00 -9.74
CA ASP A 61 6.55 5.06 -9.58
C ASP A 61 7.56 4.71 -8.48
N ALA A 62 7.11 4.17 -7.35
CA ALA A 62 7.98 3.75 -6.26
C ALA A 62 8.96 2.65 -6.71
N MET A 63 8.46 1.63 -7.42
CA MET A 63 9.30 0.54 -7.93
C MET A 63 10.30 1.04 -8.99
N ASN A 64 9.88 1.96 -9.87
CA ASN A 64 10.78 2.58 -10.84
C ASN A 64 11.90 3.40 -10.16
N GLU A 65 11.60 4.15 -9.09
CA GLU A 65 12.64 4.86 -8.33
C GLU A 65 13.56 3.89 -7.57
N ILE A 66 13.04 2.79 -7.01
CA ILE A 66 13.84 1.71 -6.42
C ILE A 66 14.77 1.12 -7.48
N ALA A 67 14.23 0.76 -8.65
CA ALA A 67 14.98 0.17 -9.74
C ALA A 67 16.12 1.07 -10.24
N LYS A 68 15.83 2.36 -10.38
CA LYS A 68 16.81 3.37 -10.78
C LYS A 68 17.95 3.47 -9.76
N ARG A 69 17.66 3.47 -8.46
CA ARG A 69 18.65 3.59 -7.41
C ARG A 69 19.52 2.35 -7.23
N LEU A 70 18.93 1.18 -7.48
CA LEU A 70 19.62 -0.09 -7.39
C LEU A 70 20.20 -0.57 -8.73
N ASN A 71 20.04 0.19 -9.82
CA ASN A 71 20.50 -0.14 -11.15
C ASN A 71 20.01 -1.53 -11.60
N PHE A 72 18.67 -1.73 -11.67
CA PHE A 72 18.07 -2.90 -12.31
C PHE A 72 16.96 -2.48 -13.30
N LYS A 73 16.60 -3.36 -14.24
CA LYS A 73 15.53 -3.15 -15.21
C LYS A 73 14.27 -3.85 -14.72
N VAL A 74 13.14 -3.13 -14.72
CA VAL A 74 11.86 -3.73 -14.32
C VAL A 74 11.14 -4.28 -15.54
N GLU A 75 10.68 -5.51 -15.44
CA GLU A 75 9.73 -6.13 -16.37
C GLU A 75 8.40 -6.34 -15.64
N TYR A 76 7.41 -5.51 -15.94
CA TYR A 76 6.10 -5.62 -15.30
C TYR A 76 5.26 -6.70 -15.96
N GLN A 77 4.65 -7.54 -15.11
CA GLN A 77 3.67 -8.55 -15.54
C GLN A 77 2.39 -8.41 -14.72
N ASN A 78 1.30 -8.94 -15.26
CA ASN A 78 -0.01 -8.94 -14.60
C ASN A 78 -0.43 -10.35 -14.25
N THR A 79 -1.01 -10.53 -13.06
CA THR A 79 -1.62 -11.79 -12.61
C THR A 79 -2.83 -11.48 -11.72
N SER A 80 -3.67 -12.48 -11.47
CA SER A 80 -4.76 -12.35 -10.51
C SER A 80 -4.23 -12.41 -9.07
N TRP A 81 -4.97 -11.82 -8.14
CA TRP A 81 -4.61 -11.84 -6.73
C TRP A 81 -4.49 -13.25 -6.15
N ASP A 82 -5.42 -14.14 -6.48
CA ASP A 82 -5.47 -15.52 -5.99
C ASP A 82 -4.23 -16.34 -6.36
N ALA A 83 -3.62 -16.07 -7.53
CA ALA A 83 -2.41 -16.73 -7.99
C ALA A 83 -1.12 -16.08 -7.49
N MET A 84 -1.14 -14.79 -7.13
CA MET A 84 0.06 -13.96 -6.96
C MET A 84 1.01 -14.48 -5.88
N ILE A 85 0.51 -14.72 -4.67
CA ILE A 85 1.39 -15.13 -3.54
C ILE A 85 2.04 -16.47 -3.84
N GLN A 86 1.31 -17.42 -4.42
CA GLN A 86 1.85 -18.72 -4.78
C GLN A 86 2.88 -18.60 -5.92
N ALA A 87 2.57 -17.84 -6.96
CA ALA A 87 3.48 -17.65 -8.09
C ALA A 87 4.80 -16.97 -7.69
N VAL A 88 4.76 -15.99 -6.77
CA VAL A 88 5.97 -15.40 -6.20
C VAL A 88 6.71 -16.41 -5.32
N SER A 89 5.99 -17.15 -4.46
CA SER A 89 6.58 -18.21 -3.63
C SER A 89 7.33 -19.26 -4.45
N ASP A 90 6.80 -19.62 -5.60
CA ASP A 90 7.38 -20.60 -6.53
C ASP A 90 8.53 -20.01 -7.38
N GLY A 91 8.86 -18.73 -7.21
CA GLY A 91 9.94 -18.06 -7.95
C GLY A 91 9.61 -17.73 -9.41
N GLN A 92 8.34 -17.77 -9.82
CA GLN A 92 7.93 -17.37 -11.16
C GLN A 92 8.13 -15.88 -11.40
N TYR A 93 8.05 -15.08 -10.34
CA TYR A 93 8.29 -13.65 -10.31
C TYR A 93 9.30 -13.29 -9.23
N ASN A 94 10.06 -12.21 -9.45
CA ASN A 94 11.06 -11.77 -8.48
C ASN A 94 10.44 -10.92 -7.36
N ILE A 95 9.43 -10.11 -7.68
CA ILE A 95 8.75 -9.19 -6.76
C ILE A 95 7.25 -9.20 -7.07
N GLY A 96 6.43 -9.20 -6.02
CA GLY A 96 4.98 -8.92 -6.14
C GLY A 96 4.62 -7.60 -5.47
N MET A 97 3.73 -6.83 -6.10
CA MET A 97 3.21 -5.55 -5.59
C MET A 97 1.73 -5.40 -5.94
N THR A 98 0.88 -5.16 -4.96
CA THR A 98 -0.55 -4.83 -5.13
C THR A 98 -1.21 -4.42 -3.80
N GLY A 99 -0.54 -3.54 -3.03
CA GLY A 99 -1.02 -3.18 -1.68
C GLY A 99 -1.06 -4.39 -0.74
N ILE A 100 0.03 -5.19 -0.72
CA ILE A 100 0.03 -6.47 -0.02
C ILE A 100 0.28 -6.26 1.47
N THR A 101 -0.74 -6.51 2.29
CA THR A 101 -0.64 -6.43 3.75
C THR A 101 0.37 -7.44 4.28
N ILE A 102 1.29 -6.97 5.09
CA ILE A 102 2.27 -7.80 5.81
C ILE A 102 1.53 -8.58 6.90
N LYS A 103 1.44 -9.92 6.75
CA LYS A 103 0.79 -10.84 7.67
C LYS A 103 1.64 -12.08 7.92
N ASP A 104 1.51 -12.67 9.10
CA ASP A 104 2.34 -13.81 9.50
C ASP A 104 2.04 -15.08 8.70
N ASP A 105 0.80 -15.33 8.31
CA ASP A 105 0.42 -16.42 7.41
C ASP A 105 1.07 -16.28 6.03
N ARG A 106 1.13 -15.05 5.49
CA ARG A 106 1.80 -14.75 4.22
C ARG A 106 3.31 -14.84 4.33
N LYS A 107 3.89 -14.41 5.46
CA LYS A 107 5.34 -14.56 5.74
C LYS A 107 5.80 -16.01 5.77
N GLN A 108 4.92 -16.98 5.97
CA GLN A 108 5.27 -18.40 5.87
C GLN A 108 5.62 -18.81 4.43
N LYS A 109 5.04 -18.16 3.43
CA LYS A 109 5.18 -18.49 2.01
C LYS A 109 6.17 -17.61 1.26
N VAL A 110 6.22 -16.33 1.60
CA VAL A 110 7.03 -15.31 0.93
C VAL A 110 7.79 -14.47 1.93
N ASP A 111 8.85 -13.79 1.48
CA ASP A 111 9.50 -12.75 2.26
C ASP A 111 8.87 -11.39 1.91
N PHE A 112 8.91 -10.47 2.86
CA PHE A 112 8.40 -9.11 2.69
C PHE A 112 9.55 -8.10 2.74
N SER A 113 9.36 -7.00 2.01
CA SER A 113 10.14 -5.78 2.29
C SER A 113 9.75 -5.18 3.63
N ASP A 114 10.54 -4.20 4.10
CA ASP A 114 10.09 -3.25 5.10
C ASP A 114 8.81 -2.56 4.60
N PRO A 115 7.92 -2.12 5.52
CA PRO A 115 6.71 -1.43 5.12
C PRO A 115 7.02 -0.18 4.29
N TYR A 116 6.45 -0.07 3.10
CA TYR A 116 6.54 1.16 2.31
C TYR A 116 5.38 2.13 2.62
N MET A 117 4.25 1.61 3.09
CA MET A 117 3.05 2.39 3.40
C MET A 117 2.29 1.79 4.58
N ARG A 118 1.66 2.66 5.39
CA ARG A 118 0.67 2.27 6.40
C ARG A 118 -0.69 2.80 6.01
N SER A 119 -1.72 1.97 6.13
CA SER A 119 -3.10 2.29 5.81
C SER A 119 -4.07 1.79 6.88
N GLN A 120 -5.33 2.16 6.77
CA GLN A 120 -6.41 1.74 7.65
C GLN A 120 -7.57 1.25 6.80
N GLN A 121 -8.31 0.26 7.27
CA GLN A 121 -9.48 -0.27 6.55
C GLN A 121 -10.77 0.47 6.92
N PHE A 122 -11.57 0.75 5.92
CA PHE A 122 -12.83 1.48 6.03
C PHE A 122 -13.96 0.79 5.26
N MET A 123 -15.17 1.16 5.64
CA MET A 123 -16.39 0.78 4.95
C MET A 123 -16.67 1.77 3.80
N LEU A 124 -16.63 1.29 2.55
CA LEU A 124 -17.03 2.02 1.36
C LEU A 124 -18.46 1.65 0.98
N VAL A 125 -19.32 2.65 0.82
CA VAL A 125 -20.75 2.48 0.52
C VAL A 125 -21.18 3.45 -0.58
N ARG A 126 -22.39 3.26 -1.14
CA ARG A 126 -22.99 4.24 -2.06
C ARG A 126 -23.20 5.58 -1.37
N GLY A 127 -23.13 6.67 -2.13
CA GLY A 127 -23.27 8.04 -1.60
C GLY A 127 -24.60 8.32 -0.91
N ASP A 128 -25.66 7.66 -1.35
CA ASP A 128 -27.03 7.80 -0.83
C ASP A 128 -27.37 6.79 0.29
N GLU A 129 -26.42 5.93 0.70
CA GLU A 129 -26.66 4.93 1.76
C GLU A 129 -27.04 5.59 3.08
N LYS A 130 -28.13 5.12 3.70
CA LYS A 130 -28.68 5.64 4.97
C LYS A 130 -29.12 4.55 5.94
N ARG A 131 -29.11 3.26 5.51
CA ARG A 131 -29.62 2.12 6.29
C ARG A 131 -28.67 1.75 7.44
N PHE A 132 -27.39 2.07 7.27
CA PHE A 132 -26.34 1.84 8.26
C PHE A 132 -25.24 2.90 8.12
N THR A 133 -24.50 3.16 9.19
CA THR A 133 -23.46 4.20 9.27
C THR A 133 -22.13 3.71 9.82
N ASP A 134 -22.08 2.47 10.32
CA ASP A 134 -20.90 1.84 10.93
C ASP A 134 -21.02 0.31 10.87
N ALA A 135 -19.96 -0.39 11.28
CA ALA A 135 -19.90 -1.86 11.27
C ALA A 135 -21.00 -2.50 12.13
N LYS A 136 -21.29 -1.93 13.30
CA LYS A 136 -22.30 -2.46 14.22
C LYS A 136 -23.70 -2.35 13.62
N SER A 137 -24.06 -1.21 13.07
CA SER A 137 -25.36 -1.00 12.42
C SER A 137 -25.50 -1.82 11.14
N PHE A 138 -24.40 -2.03 10.39
CA PHE A 138 -24.40 -2.95 9.25
C PHE A 138 -24.56 -4.42 9.69
N ALA A 139 -23.88 -4.85 10.75
CA ALA A 139 -24.06 -6.20 11.30
C ALA A 139 -25.53 -6.49 11.66
N ALA A 140 -26.20 -5.49 12.24
CA ALA A 140 -27.62 -5.57 12.60
C ALA A 140 -28.58 -5.47 11.39
N PHE A 141 -28.12 -4.99 10.25
CA PHE A 141 -28.86 -4.93 8.99
C PHE A 141 -28.75 -6.28 8.26
N ASN A 142 -29.63 -7.24 8.62
CA ASN A 142 -29.53 -8.66 8.23
C ASN A 142 -29.52 -8.92 6.70
N ASP A 143 -30.15 -8.06 5.92
CA ASP A 143 -30.22 -8.18 4.45
C ASP A 143 -29.03 -7.56 3.72
N GLY A 144 -28.13 -6.89 4.44
CA GLY A 144 -26.97 -6.21 3.84
C GLY A 144 -25.94 -7.18 3.28
N LEU A 145 -25.50 -6.94 2.05
CA LEU A 145 -24.52 -7.74 1.34
C LEU A 145 -23.15 -7.04 1.28
N ILE A 146 -22.08 -7.81 1.50
CA ILE A 146 -20.69 -7.35 1.40
C ILE A 146 -20.07 -7.91 0.13
N GLY A 147 -19.52 -7.04 -0.73
CA GLY A 147 -18.65 -7.47 -1.84
C GLY A 147 -17.22 -7.64 -1.34
N ALA A 148 -16.58 -8.76 -1.67
CA ALA A 148 -15.21 -9.05 -1.26
C ALA A 148 -14.45 -9.84 -2.32
N GLN A 149 -13.13 -9.66 -2.34
CA GLN A 149 -12.21 -10.51 -3.10
C GLN A 149 -11.61 -11.55 -2.14
N PRO A 150 -11.69 -12.83 -2.44
CA PRO A 150 -11.25 -13.90 -1.53
C PRO A 150 -9.78 -13.76 -1.13
N GLY A 151 -9.45 -14.11 0.13
CA GLY A 151 -8.06 -14.16 0.62
C GLY A 151 -7.41 -12.79 0.83
N THR A 152 -8.13 -11.69 0.61
CA THR A 152 -7.64 -10.32 0.89
C THR A 152 -7.81 -9.95 2.36
N SER A 153 -7.07 -8.93 2.82
CA SER A 153 -7.28 -8.38 4.17
C SER A 153 -8.69 -7.82 4.35
N PRO A 154 -9.25 -7.04 3.39
CA PRO A 154 -10.64 -6.61 3.44
C PRO A 154 -11.66 -7.73 3.58
N PHE A 155 -11.46 -8.86 2.90
CA PHE A 155 -12.31 -10.05 3.07
C PHE A 155 -12.30 -10.54 4.52
N TYR A 156 -11.11 -10.74 5.10
CA TYR A 156 -11.01 -11.21 6.49
C TYR A 156 -11.53 -10.19 7.50
N THR A 157 -11.35 -8.89 7.26
CA THR A 157 -11.96 -7.84 8.10
C THR A 157 -13.48 -7.90 8.04
N ALA A 158 -14.09 -8.13 6.87
CA ALA A 158 -15.54 -8.33 6.75
C ALA A 158 -16.01 -9.53 7.57
N VAL A 159 -15.29 -10.64 7.50
CA VAL A 159 -15.61 -11.88 8.22
C VAL A 159 -15.51 -11.69 9.74
N TYR A 160 -14.38 -11.20 10.22
CA TYR A 160 -14.06 -11.26 11.65
C TYR A 160 -14.48 -10.01 12.44
N GLU A 161 -14.52 -8.82 11.79
CA GLU A 161 -14.88 -7.57 12.46
C GLU A 161 -16.36 -7.18 12.27
N ILE A 162 -17.05 -7.79 11.26
CA ILE A 162 -18.45 -7.44 10.97
C ILE A 162 -19.39 -8.66 11.08
N LEU A 163 -18.96 -9.85 10.64
CA LEU A 163 -19.82 -11.02 10.43
C LEU A 163 -19.37 -12.26 11.24
N ASP A 164 -19.36 -12.21 12.53
CA ASP A 164 -19.25 -13.36 13.47
C ASP A 164 -18.21 -14.47 13.14
N GLY A 165 -17.20 -14.20 12.29
CA GLY A 165 -16.12 -15.12 11.98
C GLY A 165 -16.44 -16.24 10.98
N ASN A 166 -17.55 -16.21 10.29
CA ASN A 166 -17.92 -17.22 9.29
C ASN A 166 -17.49 -16.80 7.87
N GLU A 167 -16.42 -17.40 7.34
CA GLU A 167 -15.92 -17.14 5.97
C GLU A 167 -16.92 -17.55 4.87
N GLN A 168 -17.85 -18.43 5.18
CA GLN A 168 -18.92 -18.88 4.27
C GLN A 168 -20.25 -18.16 4.53
N ASN A 169 -20.23 -17.01 5.19
CA ASN A 169 -21.43 -16.24 5.46
C ASN A 169 -22.12 -15.85 4.14
N PRO A 170 -23.42 -16.17 3.95
CA PRO A 170 -24.13 -15.94 2.68
C PRO A 170 -24.27 -14.44 2.33
N ARG A 171 -24.03 -13.57 3.31
CA ARG A 171 -23.98 -12.11 3.08
C ARG A 171 -22.71 -11.65 2.36
N ILE A 172 -21.67 -12.48 2.24
CA ILE A 172 -20.47 -12.18 1.48
C ILE A 172 -20.65 -12.65 0.04
N LYS A 173 -20.54 -11.73 -0.90
CA LYS A 173 -20.51 -11.99 -2.35
C LYS A 173 -19.06 -11.86 -2.83
N LEU A 174 -18.54 -12.95 -3.41
CA LEU A 174 -17.16 -13.04 -3.83
C LEU A 174 -17.02 -12.63 -5.30
N PHE A 175 -15.97 -11.84 -5.56
CA PHE A 175 -15.61 -11.34 -6.90
C PHE A 175 -14.14 -11.65 -7.17
N GLU A 176 -13.81 -11.85 -8.44
CA GLU A 176 -12.45 -12.21 -8.88
C GLU A 176 -11.44 -11.06 -8.66
N THR A 177 -11.87 -9.80 -8.85
CA THR A 177 -11.01 -8.62 -8.69
C THR A 177 -11.62 -7.60 -7.74
N PHE A 178 -10.77 -6.79 -7.11
CA PHE A 178 -11.24 -5.70 -6.25
C PHE A 178 -12.09 -4.68 -7.05
N GLY A 179 -11.71 -4.36 -8.29
CA GLY A 179 -12.50 -3.49 -9.16
C GLY A 179 -13.92 -4.00 -9.41
N ALA A 180 -14.11 -5.32 -9.54
CA ALA A 180 -15.42 -5.95 -9.67
C ALA A 180 -16.27 -5.79 -8.40
N THR A 181 -15.68 -5.85 -7.20
CA THR A 181 -16.41 -5.60 -5.94
C THR A 181 -16.96 -4.17 -5.89
N VAL A 182 -16.13 -3.19 -6.27
CA VAL A 182 -16.54 -1.78 -6.30
C VAL A 182 -17.59 -1.52 -7.38
N GLN A 183 -17.51 -2.20 -8.53
CA GLN A 183 -18.55 -2.10 -9.55
C GLN A 183 -19.88 -2.66 -9.04
N ALA A 184 -19.88 -3.82 -8.38
CA ALA A 184 -21.07 -4.41 -7.76
C ALA A 184 -21.68 -3.49 -6.67
N LEU A 185 -20.84 -2.76 -5.92
CA LEU A 185 -21.32 -1.73 -4.99
C LEU A 185 -22.02 -0.57 -5.73
N LYS A 186 -21.44 -0.10 -6.82
CA LYS A 186 -22.04 1.00 -7.62
C LYS A 186 -23.36 0.61 -8.25
N THR A 187 -23.51 -0.64 -8.73
CA THR A 187 -24.75 -1.14 -9.33
C THR A 187 -25.82 -1.57 -8.32
N GLY A 188 -25.45 -1.72 -7.04
CA GLY A 188 -26.38 -2.09 -5.97
C GLY A 188 -26.50 -3.60 -5.76
N ASP A 189 -25.63 -4.40 -6.40
CA ASP A 189 -25.58 -5.86 -6.21
C ASP A 189 -25.03 -6.24 -4.83
N VAL A 190 -24.25 -5.31 -4.21
CA VAL A 190 -23.83 -5.36 -2.80
C VAL A 190 -24.02 -4.00 -2.15
N ASP A 191 -24.00 -3.96 -0.82
CA ASP A 191 -24.27 -2.74 -0.04
C ASP A 191 -23.01 -2.13 0.56
N LEU A 192 -21.99 -2.95 0.75
CA LEU A 192 -20.74 -2.60 1.42
C LEU A 192 -19.56 -3.26 0.72
N VAL A 193 -18.45 -2.53 0.63
CA VAL A 193 -17.12 -3.05 0.30
C VAL A 193 -16.15 -2.53 1.36
N LEU A 194 -15.27 -3.39 1.88
CA LEU A 194 -14.17 -2.95 2.72
C LEU A 194 -12.95 -2.66 1.85
N THR A 195 -12.24 -1.61 2.19
CA THR A 195 -11.00 -1.21 1.50
C THR A 195 -10.13 -0.36 2.40
N ASP A 196 -8.87 -0.21 2.05
CA ASP A 196 -7.97 0.70 2.75
C ASP A 196 -8.25 2.17 2.42
N SER A 197 -7.72 3.07 3.26
CA SER A 197 -7.95 4.52 3.16
C SER A 197 -7.49 5.12 1.82
N VAL A 198 -6.45 4.55 1.23
CA VAL A 198 -5.86 5.07 -0.02
C VAL A 198 -6.76 4.74 -1.21
N ALA A 199 -7.16 3.47 -1.35
CA ALA A 199 -8.08 3.05 -2.40
C ALA A 199 -9.48 3.65 -2.20
N ALA A 200 -9.99 3.70 -0.94
CA ALA A 200 -11.25 4.36 -0.63
C ALA A 200 -11.28 5.79 -1.17
N LYS A 201 -10.21 6.58 -0.91
CA LYS A 201 -10.10 7.94 -1.41
C LYS A 201 -10.16 7.99 -2.95
N GLY A 202 -9.39 7.15 -3.64
CA GLY A 202 -9.38 7.11 -5.10
C GLY A 202 -10.77 6.82 -5.70
N TYR A 203 -11.50 5.87 -5.12
CA TYR A 203 -12.85 5.52 -5.58
C TYR A 203 -13.89 6.59 -5.22
N VAL A 204 -13.82 7.20 -4.05
CA VAL A 204 -14.71 8.30 -3.64
C VAL A 204 -14.51 9.50 -4.56
N ASP A 205 -13.26 9.94 -4.74
CA ASP A 205 -12.93 11.11 -5.58
C ASP A 205 -13.41 10.92 -7.03
N SER A 206 -13.23 9.71 -7.59
CA SER A 206 -13.65 9.40 -8.97
C SER A 206 -15.16 9.13 -9.14
N SER A 207 -15.91 9.03 -8.05
CA SER A 207 -17.34 8.66 -8.09
C SER A 207 -18.30 9.82 -8.29
N ASN A 208 -17.83 11.08 -8.27
CA ASN A 208 -18.66 12.27 -8.32
C ASN A 208 -19.81 12.26 -7.28
N GLY A 209 -19.50 11.83 -6.05
CA GLY A 209 -20.48 11.71 -4.96
C GLY A 209 -21.27 10.38 -4.97
N GLY A 210 -21.01 9.48 -5.92
CA GLY A 210 -21.66 8.18 -5.99
C GLY A 210 -21.20 7.19 -4.90
N LEU A 211 -20.05 7.43 -4.27
CA LEU A 211 -19.51 6.65 -3.18
C LEU A 211 -19.10 7.53 -2.00
N LYS A 212 -19.10 6.97 -0.80
CA LYS A 212 -18.58 7.58 0.43
C LYS A 212 -18.02 6.54 1.39
N VAL A 213 -17.18 6.98 2.30
CA VAL A 213 -16.73 6.19 3.46
C VAL A 213 -17.68 6.45 4.62
N VAL A 214 -17.98 5.40 5.41
CA VAL A 214 -18.77 5.48 6.64
C VAL A 214 -18.09 4.71 7.78
N GLY A 215 -18.40 5.10 9.02
CA GLY A 215 -17.85 4.50 10.23
C GLY A 215 -16.40 4.89 10.51
N GLU A 216 -15.85 4.29 11.56
CA GLU A 216 -14.45 4.43 11.95
C GLU A 216 -13.58 3.37 11.26
N ALA A 217 -12.27 3.52 11.37
CA ALA A 217 -11.32 2.53 10.87
C ALA A 217 -11.49 1.18 11.60
N LEU A 218 -11.56 0.10 10.83
CA LEU A 218 -11.73 -1.27 11.34
C LEU A 218 -10.41 -2.01 11.57
N GLY A 219 -9.29 -1.37 11.26
CA GLY A 219 -7.98 -1.93 11.46
C GLY A 219 -6.90 -1.08 10.81
N THR A 220 -5.66 -1.37 11.18
CA THR A 220 -4.46 -0.76 10.58
C THR A 220 -3.65 -1.84 9.91
N GLU A 221 -3.09 -1.57 8.75
CA GLU A 221 -2.28 -2.49 7.99
C GLU A 221 -1.03 -1.80 7.42
N ASP A 222 0.06 -2.56 7.33
CA ASP A 222 1.29 -2.14 6.68
C ASP A 222 1.43 -2.89 5.35
N PHE A 223 1.71 -2.18 4.25
CA PHE A 223 1.96 -2.76 2.94
C PHE A 223 3.45 -2.97 2.71
N GLY A 224 3.79 -4.12 2.13
CA GLY A 224 5.14 -4.49 1.72
C GLY A 224 5.15 -5.16 0.34
N PHE A 225 6.28 -5.05 -0.35
CA PHE A 225 6.54 -5.87 -1.53
C PHE A 225 6.84 -7.31 -1.08
N ILE A 226 6.44 -8.29 -1.89
CA ILE A 226 6.69 -9.71 -1.60
C ILE A 226 7.75 -10.28 -2.54
N PHE A 227 8.50 -11.26 -2.03
CA PHE A 227 9.61 -11.92 -2.70
C PHE A 227 9.56 -13.42 -2.45
N PRO A 228 10.15 -14.24 -3.33
CA PRO A 228 10.44 -15.65 -2.98
C PRO A 228 11.22 -15.73 -1.68
N LYS A 229 11.03 -16.81 -0.91
CA LYS A 229 11.77 -17.03 0.33
C LYS A 229 13.28 -17.05 0.09
N GLY A 230 14.01 -16.29 0.91
CA GLY A 230 15.48 -16.18 0.82
C GLY A 230 15.98 -15.34 -0.35
N SER A 231 15.12 -14.51 -0.95
CA SER A 231 15.51 -13.64 -2.07
C SER A 231 16.61 -12.65 -1.69
N ASP A 232 17.62 -12.53 -2.54
CA ASP A 232 18.73 -11.57 -2.43
C ASP A 232 18.29 -10.12 -2.68
N LEU A 233 17.07 -9.92 -3.18
CA LEU A 233 16.49 -8.59 -3.44
C LEU A 233 15.94 -7.90 -2.21
N VAL A 234 15.60 -8.63 -1.13
CA VAL A 234 14.93 -8.04 0.04
C VAL A 234 15.79 -6.95 0.68
N ALA A 235 17.04 -7.23 0.99
CA ALA A 235 17.93 -6.27 1.65
C ALA A 235 18.24 -5.04 0.78
N PRO A 236 18.59 -5.16 -0.53
CA PRO A 236 18.73 -4.02 -1.42
C PRO A 236 17.46 -3.16 -1.52
N VAL A 237 16.28 -3.77 -1.69
CA VAL A 237 15.01 -3.05 -1.80
C VAL A 237 14.69 -2.32 -0.49
N ASN A 238 14.93 -2.92 0.67
CA ASN A 238 14.77 -2.24 1.96
C ASN A 238 15.68 -1.03 2.12
N ALA A 239 16.94 -1.15 1.70
CA ALA A 239 17.87 0.00 1.70
C ALA A 239 17.37 1.13 0.79
N ALA A 240 16.83 0.80 -0.39
CA ALA A 240 16.25 1.78 -1.30
C ALA A 240 14.98 2.42 -0.71
N ILE A 241 14.07 1.63 -0.10
CA ILE A 241 12.87 2.15 0.60
C ILE A 241 13.28 3.15 1.69
N ALA A 242 14.27 2.81 2.52
CA ALA A 242 14.77 3.70 3.56
C ALA A 242 15.34 5.01 2.98
N ALA A 243 16.09 4.95 1.90
CA ALA A 243 16.64 6.12 1.21
C ALA A 243 15.54 7.01 0.61
N LEU A 244 14.52 6.39 -0.05
CA LEU A 244 13.39 7.11 -0.66
C LEU A 244 12.49 7.80 0.38
N LYS A 245 12.38 7.22 1.58
CA LYS A 245 11.73 7.87 2.73
C LYS A 245 12.55 9.03 3.25
N ALA A 246 13.86 8.84 3.41
CA ALA A 246 14.75 9.84 4.03
C ALA A 246 14.93 11.09 3.18
N ASP A 247 14.91 10.98 1.85
CA ASP A 247 15.12 12.12 0.94
C ASP A 247 13.81 12.78 0.46
N GLY A 248 12.65 12.34 0.96
CA GLY A 248 11.34 12.89 0.63
C GLY A 248 10.75 12.44 -0.71
N THR A 249 11.38 11.49 -1.40
CA THR A 249 10.83 10.97 -2.68
C THR A 249 9.45 10.34 -2.46
N PHE A 250 9.28 9.55 -1.39
CA PHE A 250 7.97 8.96 -1.08
C PHE A 250 6.92 10.02 -0.73
N ASP A 251 7.30 11.12 -0.07
CA ASP A 251 6.37 12.22 0.20
C ASP A 251 5.94 12.92 -1.10
N ALA A 252 6.86 13.07 -2.06
CA ALA A 252 6.52 13.60 -3.38
C ALA A 252 5.57 12.66 -4.15
N LEU A 253 5.78 11.32 -4.09
CA LEU A 253 4.88 10.34 -4.67
C LEU A 253 3.51 10.33 -3.98
N ASN A 254 3.47 10.43 -2.66
CA ASN A 254 2.22 10.55 -1.89
C ASN A 254 1.45 11.80 -2.33
N LYS A 255 2.13 12.95 -2.45
CA LYS A 255 1.49 14.16 -2.96
C LYS A 255 0.96 13.97 -4.38
N LYS A 256 1.78 13.43 -5.29
CA LYS A 256 1.39 13.18 -6.69
C LYS A 256 0.12 12.33 -6.78
N TRP A 257 0.09 11.19 -6.09
CA TRP A 257 -0.95 10.18 -6.31
C TRP A 257 -2.17 10.32 -5.39
N PHE A 258 -2.01 10.85 -4.17
CA PHE A 258 -3.09 10.93 -3.19
C PHE A 258 -3.69 12.33 -3.05
N LEU A 259 -3.01 13.37 -3.55
CA LEU A 259 -3.51 14.75 -3.47
C LEU A 259 -3.75 15.35 -4.85
N ASP A 260 -2.79 15.22 -5.77
CA ASP A 260 -2.82 15.95 -7.05
C ASP A 260 -3.50 15.13 -8.18
N TYR A 261 -3.32 13.80 -8.21
CA TYR A 261 -3.89 12.95 -9.25
C TYR A 261 -5.41 12.87 -9.13
N LYS A 262 -6.10 13.06 -10.24
CA LYS A 262 -7.55 12.92 -10.37
C LYS A 262 -7.88 11.84 -11.39
N MET A 263 -8.45 10.73 -10.92
CA MET A 263 -8.83 9.63 -11.79
C MET A 263 -9.95 10.09 -12.74
N GLY A 264 -9.69 9.99 -14.06
CA GLY A 264 -10.69 10.32 -15.09
C GLY A 264 -10.74 11.79 -15.52
N GLU A 265 -9.93 12.69 -14.96
CA GLU A 265 -9.76 14.08 -15.42
C GLU A 265 -8.73 14.26 -16.53
#